data_4a5340295cf3648d901a35d4e4d1d900
#
_entry.id   4a5340295cf3648d901a35d4e4d1d900
#
_cell.length_a   1.000
_cell.length_b   1.000
_cell.length_c   1.000
_cell.angle_alpha   90.00
_cell.angle_beta   90.00
_cell.angle_gamma   90.00
#
_symmetry.space_group_name_H-M   'P 1'
#
loop_
_entity.id
_entity.type
_entity.pdbx_description
1 polymer ?
#
loop_
_entity_poly.entity_id
_entity_poly.type
_entity_poly.pdbx_seq_one_letter_code
_entity_poly.pdbx_strand_id
1 'polypeptide(L)'
;MSSRRPDRLQIVYGLLCDRDGRPIAVEVFEGDVGDPSTLSAQISKLKQRFGLKHVVLVGDRGMITSARIREDLQPAGLDWITTLRAPQIQALTESGPLQLSLFDERNLAEITAPDYPGERLIVCRNPELARERARKRDELLAATERDLSRIVAHVRRRYAPLRGKAEIGLAVGAVINRHKMGKHYELTITGDSFAYRRKPESVAREAKLDGLYVVRTNVPPETLSADEAVRAYKDLARAERAFRSLKSIDLQIRPVY
;
A
#
# COMPACT_ATOMS: atom_id res chain seq x y z
N MET A 1 2.42 5.17 -9.40
CA MET A 1 2.48 3.98 -10.30
C MET A 1 3.04 4.45 -11.63
N SER A 2 4.27 4.03 -11.95
CA SER A 2 4.88 4.32 -13.25
C SER A 2 4.22 3.39 -14.29
N SER A 3 3.60 3.96 -15.32
CA SER A 3 3.14 3.19 -16.48
C SER A 3 4.37 2.85 -17.32
N ARG A 4 4.89 1.64 -17.18
CA ARG A 4 5.98 1.15 -18.03
C ARG A 4 5.50 1.13 -19.48
N ARG A 5 6.13 1.93 -20.33
CA ARG A 5 5.99 1.87 -21.79
C ARG A 5 7.29 1.28 -22.33
N PRO A 6 7.30 0.00 -22.74
CA PRO A 6 8.53 -0.70 -23.15
C PRO A 6 9.17 -0.17 -24.44
N ASP A 7 8.44 0.66 -25.16
CA ASP A 7 8.82 1.26 -26.44
C ASP A 7 9.52 2.62 -26.32
N ARG A 8 9.72 3.12 -25.09
CA ARG A 8 10.34 4.44 -24.87
C ARG A 8 11.38 4.40 -23.77
N LEU A 9 12.46 5.15 -23.96
CA LEU A 9 13.45 5.41 -22.92
C LEU A 9 12.78 6.14 -21.76
N GLN A 10 12.98 5.64 -20.56
CA GLN A 10 12.42 6.19 -19.33
C GLN A 10 13.56 6.45 -18.33
N ILE A 11 13.37 7.42 -17.47
CA ILE A 11 14.25 7.68 -16.33
C ILE A 11 13.43 7.68 -15.05
N VAL A 12 14.06 7.27 -13.95
CA VAL A 12 13.49 7.32 -12.60
C VAL A 12 14.25 8.37 -11.80
N TYR A 13 13.51 9.23 -11.10
CA TYR A 13 14.09 10.20 -10.18
C TYR A 13 14.01 9.68 -8.75
N GLY A 14 15.13 9.74 -8.02
CA GLY A 14 15.19 9.64 -6.59
C GLY A 14 15.31 11.03 -5.96
N LEU A 15 14.50 11.33 -4.97
CA LEU A 15 14.56 12.56 -4.21
C LEU A 15 14.85 12.21 -2.74
N LEU A 16 15.96 12.71 -2.23
CA LEU A 16 16.29 12.66 -0.82
C LEU A 16 15.87 13.97 -0.18
N CYS A 17 15.02 13.90 0.83
CA CYS A 17 14.54 15.06 1.57
C CYS A 17 14.98 15.00 3.03
N ASP A 18 15.11 16.16 3.67
CA ASP A 18 15.23 16.27 5.11
C ASP A 18 13.87 15.99 5.82
N ARG A 19 13.87 16.05 7.16
CA ARG A 19 12.67 15.85 7.98
C ARG A 19 11.53 16.85 7.68
N ASP A 20 11.86 18.02 7.15
CA ASP A 20 10.88 19.05 6.80
C ASP A 20 10.36 18.89 5.37
N GLY A 21 10.82 17.85 4.65
CA GLY A 21 10.45 17.56 3.26
C GLY A 21 11.19 18.43 2.24
N ARG A 22 12.29 19.11 2.67
CA ARG A 22 13.11 19.90 1.75
C ARG A 22 14.06 18.99 0.98
N PRO A 23 14.10 19.08 -0.36
CA PRO A 23 15.04 18.31 -1.16
C PRO A 23 16.49 18.66 -0.83
N ILE A 24 17.30 17.65 -0.47
CA ILE A 24 18.74 17.79 -0.21
C ILE A 24 19.60 17.13 -1.28
N ALA A 25 19.05 16.16 -2.01
CA ALA A 25 19.69 15.55 -3.16
C ALA A 25 18.68 15.00 -4.15
N VAL A 26 19.03 15.06 -5.42
CA VAL A 26 18.30 14.45 -6.53
C VAL A 26 19.21 13.45 -7.22
N GLU A 27 18.68 12.27 -7.54
CA GLU A 27 19.35 11.25 -8.34
C GLU A 27 18.50 10.89 -9.55
N VAL A 28 19.18 10.52 -10.62
CA VAL A 28 18.55 10.02 -11.84
C VAL A 28 19.03 8.59 -12.06
N PHE A 29 18.09 7.70 -12.29
CA PHE A 29 18.33 6.28 -12.56
C PHE A 29 17.73 5.91 -13.92
N GLU A 30 18.22 4.81 -14.48
CA GLU A 30 17.60 4.22 -15.67
C GLU A 30 16.16 3.79 -15.39
N GLY A 31 15.31 3.84 -16.42
CA GLY A 31 13.86 3.67 -16.24
C GLY A 31 13.41 2.25 -15.88
N ASP A 32 14.27 1.25 -16.00
CA ASP A 32 14.04 -0.13 -15.61
C ASP A 32 14.42 -0.43 -14.15
N VAL A 33 15.11 0.52 -13.48
CA VAL A 33 15.51 0.39 -12.07
C VAL A 33 14.26 0.49 -11.18
N GLY A 34 14.07 -0.52 -10.34
CA GLY A 34 12.97 -0.54 -9.37
C GLY A 34 13.26 0.35 -8.15
N ASP A 35 12.24 1.02 -7.62
CA ASP A 35 12.37 1.91 -6.45
C ASP A 35 13.19 1.31 -5.29
N PRO A 36 13.01 0.03 -4.89
CA PRO A 36 13.81 -0.54 -3.79
C PRO A 36 15.30 -0.65 -4.09
N SER A 37 15.70 -0.82 -5.35
CA SER A 37 17.12 -0.97 -5.72
C SER A 37 17.89 0.35 -5.69
N THR A 38 17.21 1.49 -5.67
CA THR A 38 17.84 2.81 -5.57
C THR A 38 18.31 3.13 -4.15
N LEU A 39 17.81 2.41 -3.15
CA LEU A 39 18.03 2.69 -1.73
C LEU A 39 19.52 2.55 -1.34
N SER A 40 20.20 1.51 -1.80
CA SER A 40 21.62 1.25 -1.48
C SER A 40 22.54 2.39 -1.93
N ALA A 41 22.26 2.98 -3.10
CA ALA A 41 23.00 4.14 -3.60
C ALA A 41 22.79 5.37 -2.70
N GLN A 42 21.58 5.58 -2.21
CA GLN A 42 21.27 6.70 -1.31
C GLN A 42 21.92 6.50 0.07
N ILE A 43 21.95 5.29 0.58
CA ILE A 43 22.66 4.95 1.84
C ILE A 43 24.14 5.28 1.74
N SER A 44 24.79 4.85 0.66
CA SER A 44 26.19 5.15 0.41
C SER A 44 26.46 6.66 0.38
N LYS A 45 25.57 7.41 -0.29
CA LYS A 45 25.65 8.86 -0.35
C LYS A 45 25.50 9.53 1.01
N LEU A 46 24.54 9.09 1.85
CA LEU A 46 24.32 9.60 3.20
C LEU A 46 25.59 9.44 4.05
N LYS A 47 26.22 8.27 4.00
CA LYS A 47 27.43 7.98 4.75
C LYS A 47 28.67 8.70 4.24
N GLN A 48 28.92 8.63 2.93
CA GLN A 48 30.16 9.11 2.33
C GLN A 48 30.14 10.62 2.09
N ARG A 49 29.03 11.15 1.58
CA ARG A 49 28.94 12.55 1.17
C ARG A 49 28.53 13.48 2.31
N PHE A 50 27.60 13.05 3.17
CA PHE A 50 27.10 13.88 4.25
C PHE A 50 27.68 13.55 5.62
N GLY A 51 28.44 12.45 5.75
CA GLY A 51 29.13 12.07 6.98
C GLY A 51 28.20 11.85 8.18
N LEU A 52 26.94 11.51 7.93
CA LEU A 52 25.93 11.35 8.98
C LEU A 52 26.15 10.04 9.74
N LYS A 53 26.24 10.11 11.06
CA LYS A 53 26.45 8.96 11.94
C LYS A 53 25.15 8.27 12.35
N HIS A 54 24.11 9.04 12.58
CA HIS A 54 22.78 8.56 12.97
C HIS A 54 21.77 9.04 11.95
N VAL A 55 21.14 8.13 11.26
CA VAL A 55 20.16 8.42 10.21
C VAL A 55 18.97 7.49 10.39
N VAL A 56 17.79 8.07 10.48
CA VAL A 56 16.53 7.35 10.43
C VAL A 56 15.94 7.56 9.03
N LEU A 57 15.87 6.50 8.25
CA LEU A 57 15.26 6.55 6.92
C LEU A 57 13.76 6.37 7.03
N VAL A 58 13.02 7.32 6.48
CA VAL A 58 11.56 7.25 6.41
C VAL A 58 11.15 6.98 4.96
N GLY A 59 10.40 5.94 4.73
CA GLY A 59 9.96 5.56 3.39
C GLY A 59 8.67 4.77 3.39
N ASP A 60 8.04 4.71 2.22
CA ASP A 60 6.85 3.91 2.07
C ASP A 60 7.17 2.39 2.07
N ARG A 61 6.12 1.58 2.22
CA ARG A 61 6.21 0.11 2.23
C ARG A 61 6.66 -0.50 0.91
N GLY A 62 6.71 0.25 -0.16
CA GLY A 62 7.20 -0.17 -1.47
C GLY A 62 8.70 -0.01 -1.56
N MET A 63 9.25 1.04 -0.95
CA MET A 63 10.67 1.34 -0.92
C MET A 63 11.39 0.60 0.22
N ILE A 64 10.93 0.72 1.46
CA ILE A 64 11.52 0.06 2.64
C ILE A 64 10.80 -1.28 2.89
N THR A 65 11.18 -2.29 2.12
CA THR A 65 10.66 -3.66 2.26
C THR A 65 11.45 -4.44 3.32
N SER A 66 10.88 -5.56 3.81
CA SER A 66 11.60 -6.43 4.76
C SER A 66 12.92 -6.99 4.19
N ALA A 67 13.00 -7.20 2.87
CA ALA A 67 14.25 -7.58 2.22
C ALA A 67 15.28 -6.46 2.33
N ARG A 68 14.90 -5.22 1.98
CA ARG A 68 15.82 -4.06 2.05
C ARG A 68 16.25 -3.74 3.48
N ILE A 69 15.39 -3.95 4.46
CA ILE A 69 15.78 -3.82 5.86
C ILE A 69 16.93 -4.78 6.19
N ARG A 70 16.80 -6.07 5.84
CA ARG A 70 17.83 -7.07 6.14
C ARG A 70 19.09 -6.91 5.32
N GLU A 71 18.97 -6.57 4.04
CA GLU A 71 20.09 -6.59 3.08
C GLU A 71 20.86 -5.27 3.04
N ASP A 72 20.17 -4.14 3.26
CA ASP A 72 20.76 -2.82 3.09
C ASP A 72 20.84 -2.01 4.40
N LEU A 73 19.74 -1.92 5.17
CA LEU A 73 19.64 -1.00 6.30
C LEU A 73 20.34 -1.55 7.55
N GLN A 74 20.03 -2.78 7.96
CA GLN A 74 20.63 -3.40 9.13
C GLN A 74 22.16 -3.53 9.01
N PRO A 75 22.73 -4.04 7.89
CA PRO A 75 24.17 -4.10 7.72
C PRO A 75 24.85 -2.73 7.69
N ALA A 76 24.11 -1.71 7.24
CA ALA A 76 24.59 -0.34 7.24
C ALA A 76 24.47 0.37 8.60
N GLY A 77 23.86 -0.25 9.62
CA GLY A 77 23.63 0.36 10.93
C GLY A 77 22.70 1.59 10.85
N LEU A 78 21.70 1.53 9.97
CA LEU A 78 20.72 2.60 9.79
C LEU A 78 19.39 2.23 10.44
N ASP A 79 18.75 3.22 10.97
CA ASP A 79 17.40 3.11 11.49
C ASP A 79 16.35 3.39 10.41
N TRP A 80 15.14 2.88 10.61
CA TRP A 80 14.05 3.05 9.64
C TRP A 80 12.70 3.30 10.28
N ILE A 81 11.84 3.96 9.50
CA ILE A 81 10.39 4.10 9.74
C ILE A 81 9.68 3.77 8.43
N THR A 82 8.80 2.79 8.46
CA THR A 82 7.97 2.41 7.33
C THR A 82 6.62 1.89 7.80
N THR A 83 5.79 1.32 6.90
CA THR A 83 4.49 0.75 7.29
C THR A 83 4.33 -0.69 6.81
N LEU A 84 3.41 -1.40 7.45
CA LEU A 84 3.00 -2.73 7.04
C LEU A 84 1.96 -2.68 5.91
N ARG A 85 1.94 -3.75 5.10
CA ARG A 85 0.89 -3.98 4.10
C ARG A 85 -0.34 -4.61 4.75
N ALA A 86 -1.52 -4.43 4.15
CA ALA A 86 -2.77 -4.98 4.66
C ALA A 86 -2.73 -6.49 5.02
N PRO A 87 -2.12 -7.38 4.22
CA PRO A 87 -1.99 -8.79 4.61
C PRO A 87 -1.18 -9.02 5.88
N GLN A 88 -0.14 -8.21 6.12
CA GLN A 88 0.69 -8.28 7.32
C GLN A 88 -0.09 -7.79 8.55
N ILE A 89 -0.86 -6.71 8.41
CA ILE A 89 -1.74 -6.21 9.49
C ILE A 89 -2.81 -7.26 9.80
N GLN A 90 -3.37 -7.91 8.77
CA GLN A 90 -4.32 -8.99 8.96
C GLN A 90 -3.71 -10.16 9.75
N ALA A 91 -2.50 -10.58 9.41
CA ALA A 91 -1.80 -11.63 10.15
C ALA A 91 -1.62 -11.27 11.63
N LEU A 92 -1.28 -10.02 11.97
CA LEU A 92 -1.18 -9.55 13.35
C LEU A 92 -2.52 -9.60 14.11
N THR A 93 -3.64 -9.35 13.42
CA THR A 93 -4.98 -9.48 14.04
C THR A 93 -5.40 -10.93 14.23
N GLU A 94 -5.00 -11.83 13.34
CA GLU A 94 -5.33 -13.25 13.39
C GLU A 94 -4.43 -14.02 14.37
N SER A 95 -3.14 -13.65 14.47
CA SER A 95 -2.18 -14.26 15.40
C SER A 95 -2.26 -13.74 16.84
N GLY A 96 -3.06 -12.69 17.08
CA GLY A 96 -3.38 -12.20 18.42
C GLY A 96 -2.57 -11.05 19.01
N PRO A 97 -1.39 -10.63 18.48
CA PRO A 97 -0.66 -9.48 19.02
C PRO A 97 -1.44 -8.16 18.93
N LEU A 98 -2.29 -8.02 17.91
CA LEU A 98 -3.10 -6.83 17.72
C LEU A 98 -4.54 -7.05 18.17
N GLN A 99 -4.91 -6.42 19.29
CA GLN A 99 -6.26 -6.39 19.82
C GLN A 99 -6.81 -4.95 19.81
N LEU A 100 -8.10 -4.82 19.46
CA LEU A 100 -8.75 -3.49 19.40
C LEU A 100 -8.88 -2.79 20.75
N SER A 101 -8.76 -3.52 21.85
CA SER A 101 -8.77 -3.01 23.23
C SER A 101 -7.46 -2.32 23.65
N LEU A 102 -6.40 -2.42 22.86
CA LEU A 102 -5.09 -1.85 23.17
C LEU A 102 -4.97 -0.36 22.81
N PHE A 103 -5.93 0.20 22.08
CA PHE A 103 -5.84 1.61 21.63
C PHE A 103 -6.07 2.58 22.79
N ASP A 104 -5.15 3.55 22.91
CA ASP A 104 -5.28 4.68 23.83
C ASP A 104 -6.26 5.76 23.29
N GLU A 105 -6.44 6.84 24.05
CA GLU A 105 -7.29 7.98 23.66
C GLU A 105 -6.86 8.66 22.35
N ARG A 106 -5.58 8.52 21.98
CA ARG A 106 -5.01 9.02 20.71
C ARG A 106 -5.22 8.08 19.55
N ASN A 107 -5.89 6.94 19.75
CA ASN A 107 -6.03 5.84 18.81
C ASN A 107 -4.67 5.23 18.38
N LEU A 108 -3.71 5.15 19.31
CA LEU A 108 -2.42 4.50 19.15
C LEU A 108 -2.34 3.28 20.07
N ALA A 109 -1.65 2.25 19.59
CA ALA A 109 -1.22 1.11 20.39
C ALA A 109 0.17 0.69 19.93
N GLU A 110 1.07 0.42 20.86
CA GLU A 110 2.39 -0.11 20.56
C GLU A 110 2.43 -1.59 20.91
N ILE A 111 2.87 -2.42 19.97
CA ILE A 111 2.97 -3.86 20.10
C ILE A 111 4.32 -4.37 19.60
N THR A 112 4.68 -5.57 20.03
CA THR A 112 5.79 -6.36 19.46
C THR A 112 5.22 -7.64 18.87
N ALA A 113 5.89 -8.19 17.86
CA ALA A 113 5.49 -9.46 17.28
C ALA A 113 6.71 -10.29 16.88
N PRO A 114 6.67 -11.62 17.01
CA PRO A 114 7.80 -12.51 16.70
C PRO A 114 8.32 -12.38 15.26
N ASP A 115 7.43 -12.06 14.32
CA ASP A 115 7.76 -11.88 12.91
C ASP A 115 8.58 -10.59 12.63
N TYR A 116 8.71 -9.73 13.64
CA TYR A 116 9.40 -8.43 13.56
C TYR A 116 10.38 -8.27 14.73
N PRO A 117 11.42 -9.13 14.82
CA PRO A 117 12.36 -9.10 15.94
C PRO A 117 13.15 -7.80 15.98
N GLY A 118 13.23 -7.17 17.16
CA GLY A 118 13.92 -5.89 17.35
C GLY A 118 13.21 -4.68 16.75
N GLU A 119 11.97 -4.83 16.34
CA GLU A 119 11.16 -3.73 15.81
C GLU A 119 9.97 -3.43 16.75
N ARG A 120 9.56 -2.18 16.72
CA ARG A 120 8.36 -1.66 17.35
C ARG A 120 7.27 -1.50 16.29
N LEU A 121 6.09 -1.97 16.58
CA LEU A 121 4.93 -1.84 15.72
C LEU A 121 3.93 -0.87 16.37
N ILE A 122 3.82 0.31 15.79
CA ILE A 122 2.93 1.36 16.26
C ILE A 122 1.66 1.30 15.43
N VAL A 123 0.60 0.77 16.00
CA VAL A 123 -0.70 0.62 15.37
C VAL A 123 -1.48 1.91 15.54
N CYS A 124 -1.97 2.42 14.43
CA CYS A 124 -2.76 3.64 14.40
C CYS A 124 -4.16 3.33 13.90
N ARG A 125 -5.15 3.94 14.53
CA ARG A 125 -6.55 3.86 14.13
C ARG A 125 -7.04 5.24 13.71
N ASN A 126 -7.53 5.35 12.48
CA ASN A 126 -8.16 6.57 11.97
C ASN A 126 -9.66 6.32 11.70
N PRO A 127 -10.56 6.83 12.56
CA PRO A 127 -12.00 6.60 12.41
C PRO A 127 -12.61 7.22 11.14
N GLU A 128 -12.04 8.32 10.64
CA GLU A 128 -12.53 8.95 9.40
C GLU A 128 -12.19 8.09 8.20
N LEU A 129 -10.93 7.62 8.13
CA LEU A 129 -10.50 6.70 7.10
C LEU A 129 -11.27 5.37 7.16
N ALA A 130 -11.63 4.90 8.35
CA ALA A 130 -12.47 3.71 8.53
C ALA A 130 -13.84 3.90 7.88
N ARG A 131 -14.50 5.02 8.16
CA ARG A 131 -15.80 5.37 7.56
C ARG A 131 -15.73 5.50 6.04
N GLU A 132 -14.70 6.17 5.53
CA GLU A 132 -14.50 6.32 4.09
C GLU A 132 -14.29 4.97 3.39
N ARG A 133 -13.46 4.09 3.96
CA ARG A 133 -13.21 2.74 3.41
C ARG A 133 -14.47 1.89 3.43
N ALA A 134 -15.25 1.92 4.52
CA ALA A 134 -16.51 1.21 4.62
C ALA A 134 -17.50 1.68 3.52
N ARG A 135 -17.71 2.99 3.41
CA ARG A 135 -18.56 3.59 2.37
C ARG A 135 -18.14 3.17 0.96
N LYS A 136 -16.84 3.31 0.65
CA LYS A 136 -16.30 2.96 -0.67
C LYS A 136 -16.44 1.46 -0.97
N ARG A 137 -16.25 0.60 0.02
CA ARG A 137 -16.46 -0.85 -0.11
C ARG A 137 -17.91 -1.16 -0.44
N ASP A 138 -18.86 -0.55 0.27
CA ASP A 138 -20.29 -0.76 0.03
C ASP A 138 -20.71 -0.29 -1.37
N GLU A 139 -20.21 0.86 -1.81
CA GLU A 139 -20.42 1.38 -3.16
C GLU A 139 -19.89 0.42 -4.24
N LEU A 140 -18.68 -0.12 -4.05
CA LEU A 140 -18.06 -1.07 -4.98
C LEU A 140 -18.79 -2.42 -4.98
N LEU A 141 -19.22 -2.93 -3.83
CA LEU A 141 -20.05 -4.13 -3.74
C LEU A 141 -21.37 -3.96 -4.50
N ALA A 142 -22.08 -2.85 -4.25
CA ALA A 142 -23.32 -2.55 -4.95
C ALA A 142 -23.13 -2.39 -6.47
N ALA A 143 -22.05 -1.73 -6.91
CA ALA A 143 -21.73 -1.61 -8.33
C ALA A 143 -21.41 -2.97 -8.97
N THR A 144 -20.65 -3.81 -8.28
CA THR A 144 -20.33 -5.16 -8.72
C THR A 144 -21.61 -6.00 -8.88
N GLU A 145 -22.51 -5.98 -7.91
CA GLU A 145 -23.76 -6.73 -7.95
C GLU A 145 -24.68 -6.26 -9.07
N ARG A 146 -24.77 -4.96 -9.31
CA ARG A 146 -25.54 -4.43 -10.46
C ARG A 146 -25.01 -4.99 -11.78
N ASP A 147 -23.69 -5.00 -11.97
CA ASP A 147 -23.08 -5.49 -13.21
C ASP A 147 -23.19 -7.02 -13.33
N LEU A 148 -22.99 -7.77 -12.24
CA LEU A 148 -23.18 -9.24 -12.24
C LEU A 148 -24.64 -9.61 -12.50
N SER A 149 -25.60 -8.87 -11.94
CA SER A 149 -27.04 -9.09 -12.19
C SER A 149 -27.41 -8.90 -13.67
N ARG A 150 -26.77 -7.96 -14.37
CA ARG A 150 -26.93 -7.79 -15.82
C ARG A 150 -26.46 -9.02 -16.60
N ILE A 151 -25.36 -9.65 -16.17
CA ILE A 151 -24.87 -10.89 -16.78
C ILE A 151 -25.87 -12.03 -16.51
N VAL A 152 -26.37 -12.17 -15.27
CA VAL A 152 -27.42 -13.16 -14.95
C VAL A 152 -28.63 -12.97 -15.86
N ALA A 153 -29.09 -11.74 -16.02
CA ALA A 153 -30.22 -11.42 -16.90
C ALA A 153 -29.92 -11.75 -18.37
N HIS A 154 -28.69 -11.49 -18.84
CA HIS A 154 -28.27 -11.80 -20.22
C HIS A 154 -28.21 -13.32 -20.47
N VAL A 155 -27.73 -14.11 -19.52
CA VAL A 155 -27.73 -15.57 -19.59
C VAL A 155 -29.16 -16.13 -19.66
N ARG A 156 -30.14 -15.48 -18.97
CA ARG A 156 -31.54 -15.90 -18.88
C ARG A 156 -32.43 -15.40 -20.03
N ARG A 157 -31.92 -14.56 -20.92
CA ARG A 157 -32.73 -14.02 -22.04
C ARG A 157 -33.26 -15.12 -22.94
N ARG A 158 -34.48 -14.93 -23.42
CA ARG A 158 -35.13 -15.83 -24.39
C ARG A 158 -34.46 -15.74 -25.77
N TYR A 159 -34.08 -14.51 -26.18
CA TYR A 159 -33.45 -14.25 -27.47
C TYR A 159 -32.01 -13.84 -27.28
N ALA A 160 -31.10 -14.42 -28.07
CA ALA A 160 -29.67 -14.18 -28.00
C ALA A 160 -29.07 -14.24 -26.58
N PRO A 161 -29.31 -15.33 -25.83
CA PRO A 161 -28.75 -15.44 -24.48
C PRO A 161 -27.23 -15.59 -24.56
N LEU A 162 -26.53 -15.09 -23.54
CA LEU A 162 -25.10 -15.36 -23.37
C LEU A 162 -24.91 -16.84 -23.00
N ARG A 163 -24.14 -17.58 -23.80
CA ARG A 163 -23.91 -19.01 -23.65
C ARG A 163 -22.42 -19.33 -23.75
N GLY A 164 -22.08 -20.51 -23.22
CA GLY A 164 -20.70 -20.96 -23.15
C GLY A 164 -19.99 -20.54 -21.88
N LYS A 165 -19.37 -21.51 -21.20
CA LYS A 165 -18.63 -21.28 -19.94
C LYS A 165 -17.53 -20.25 -20.12
N ALA A 166 -16.85 -20.24 -21.26
CA ALA A 166 -15.78 -19.29 -21.57
C ALA A 166 -16.33 -17.86 -21.74
N GLU A 167 -17.40 -17.69 -22.53
CA GLU A 167 -18.00 -16.39 -22.80
C GLU A 167 -18.60 -15.76 -21.54
N ILE A 168 -19.32 -16.56 -20.74
CA ILE A 168 -19.84 -16.12 -19.45
C ILE A 168 -18.68 -15.77 -18.51
N GLY A 169 -17.63 -16.60 -18.49
CA GLY A 169 -16.43 -16.37 -17.68
C GLY A 169 -15.70 -15.07 -18.03
N LEU A 170 -15.57 -14.76 -19.32
CA LEU A 170 -14.98 -13.50 -19.79
C LEU A 170 -15.79 -12.29 -19.33
N ALA A 171 -17.13 -12.35 -19.49
CA ALA A 171 -18.00 -11.26 -19.04
C ALA A 171 -17.93 -11.03 -17.52
N VAL A 172 -17.98 -12.11 -16.73
CA VAL A 172 -17.85 -12.07 -15.28
C VAL A 172 -16.46 -11.56 -14.87
N GLY A 173 -15.40 -12.06 -15.50
CA GLY A 173 -14.02 -11.64 -15.27
C GLY A 173 -13.80 -10.15 -15.51
N ALA A 174 -14.42 -9.59 -16.56
CA ALA A 174 -14.37 -8.16 -16.85
C ALA A 174 -14.98 -7.32 -15.71
N VAL A 175 -16.13 -7.72 -15.15
CA VAL A 175 -16.77 -7.07 -14.02
C VAL A 175 -15.89 -7.15 -12.77
N ILE A 176 -15.44 -8.35 -12.43
CA ILE A 176 -14.58 -8.59 -11.26
C ILE A 176 -13.28 -7.79 -11.34
N ASN A 177 -12.66 -7.75 -12.53
CA ASN A 177 -11.43 -6.98 -12.73
C ASN A 177 -11.66 -5.46 -12.66
N ARG A 178 -12.80 -4.98 -13.13
CA ARG A 178 -13.17 -3.55 -13.06
C ARG A 178 -13.31 -3.07 -11.62
N HIS A 179 -14.05 -3.81 -10.80
CA HIS A 179 -14.36 -3.40 -9.43
C HIS A 179 -13.37 -3.92 -8.38
N LYS A 180 -12.54 -4.92 -8.72
CA LYS A 180 -11.58 -5.57 -7.80
C LYS A 180 -12.20 -6.21 -6.56
N MET A 181 -13.48 -6.62 -6.66
CA MET A 181 -14.27 -7.15 -5.53
C MET A 181 -14.43 -8.68 -5.56
N GLY A 182 -13.74 -9.40 -6.44
CA GLY A 182 -13.89 -10.85 -6.63
C GLY A 182 -13.73 -11.70 -5.36
N LYS A 183 -12.87 -11.28 -4.44
CA LYS A 183 -12.65 -11.98 -3.15
C LYS A 183 -13.91 -12.06 -2.28
N HIS A 184 -14.89 -11.16 -2.49
CA HIS A 184 -16.12 -11.08 -1.72
C HIS A 184 -17.29 -11.86 -2.33
N TYR A 185 -17.04 -12.57 -3.45
CA TYR A 185 -18.09 -13.34 -4.13
C TYR A 185 -17.68 -14.77 -4.35
N GLU A 186 -18.65 -15.65 -4.22
CA GLU A 186 -18.63 -17.00 -4.77
C GLU A 186 -19.33 -16.95 -6.12
N LEU A 187 -18.68 -17.48 -7.16
CA LEU A 187 -19.12 -17.40 -8.54
C LEU A 187 -19.29 -18.82 -9.08
N THR A 188 -20.49 -19.13 -9.56
CA THR A 188 -20.80 -20.42 -10.17
C THR A 188 -21.13 -20.22 -11.65
N ILE A 189 -20.29 -20.74 -12.53
CA ILE A 189 -20.40 -20.58 -13.99
C ILE A 189 -20.49 -21.96 -14.63
N THR A 190 -21.57 -22.18 -15.41
CA THR A 190 -21.74 -23.34 -16.29
C THR A 190 -21.79 -22.90 -17.76
N GLY A 191 -22.10 -23.80 -18.69
CA GLY A 191 -22.26 -23.43 -20.09
C GLY A 191 -23.53 -22.65 -20.40
N ASP A 192 -24.51 -22.70 -19.52
CA ASP A 192 -25.87 -22.15 -19.71
C ASP A 192 -26.39 -21.34 -18.51
N SER A 193 -25.63 -21.29 -17.42
CA SER A 193 -26.05 -20.55 -16.22
C SER A 193 -24.89 -19.79 -15.57
N PHE A 194 -25.28 -18.73 -14.86
CA PHE A 194 -24.40 -17.96 -13.99
C PHE A 194 -25.15 -17.61 -12.70
N ALA A 195 -24.51 -17.86 -11.56
CA ALA A 195 -24.98 -17.45 -10.25
C ALA A 195 -23.80 -16.87 -9.43
N TYR A 196 -24.14 -15.97 -8.53
CA TYR A 196 -23.16 -15.43 -7.58
C TYR A 196 -23.77 -15.30 -6.19
N ARG A 197 -22.93 -15.36 -5.17
CA ARG A 197 -23.29 -15.16 -3.78
C ARG A 197 -22.24 -14.29 -3.09
N ARG A 198 -22.66 -13.28 -2.32
CA ARG A 198 -21.76 -12.49 -1.47
C ARG A 198 -21.25 -13.36 -0.32
N LYS A 199 -19.97 -13.20 0.03
CA LYS A 199 -19.32 -13.84 1.19
C LYS A 199 -19.26 -12.84 2.34
N PRO A 200 -20.23 -12.84 3.27
CA PRO A 200 -20.26 -11.87 4.37
C PRO A 200 -19.02 -11.92 5.25
N GLU A 201 -18.47 -13.12 5.47
CA GLU A 201 -17.27 -13.36 6.25
C GLU A 201 -16.03 -12.69 5.65
N SER A 202 -15.93 -12.66 4.30
CA SER A 202 -14.84 -11.97 3.60
C SER A 202 -14.95 -10.46 3.73
N VAL A 203 -16.17 -9.92 3.66
CA VAL A 203 -16.44 -8.50 3.86
C VAL A 203 -16.14 -8.09 5.30
N ALA A 204 -16.62 -8.87 6.28
CA ALA A 204 -16.39 -8.62 7.69
C ALA A 204 -14.89 -8.68 8.06
N ARG A 205 -14.14 -9.62 7.48
CA ARG A 205 -12.69 -9.74 7.68
C ARG A 205 -11.95 -8.49 7.19
N GLU A 206 -12.30 -7.98 6.01
CA GLU A 206 -11.72 -6.75 5.50
C GLU A 206 -12.11 -5.53 6.34
N ALA A 207 -13.36 -5.46 6.78
CA ALA A 207 -13.88 -4.37 7.59
C ALA A 207 -13.13 -4.19 8.93
N LYS A 208 -12.62 -5.27 9.51
CA LYS A 208 -11.78 -5.22 10.73
C LYS A 208 -10.51 -4.40 10.55
N LEU A 209 -10.03 -4.26 9.33
CA LEU A 209 -8.81 -3.49 9.00
C LEU A 209 -9.09 -2.04 8.61
N ASP A 210 -10.35 -1.63 8.58
CA ASP A 210 -10.71 -0.27 8.18
C ASP A 210 -10.14 0.75 9.16
N GLY A 211 -9.45 1.74 8.60
CA GLY A 211 -8.80 2.79 9.36
C GLY A 211 -7.53 2.39 10.08
N LEU A 212 -7.16 1.10 10.07
CA LEU A 212 -5.91 0.66 10.66
C LEU A 212 -4.74 0.86 9.70
N TYR A 213 -3.62 1.32 10.24
CA TYR A 213 -2.31 1.25 9.62
C TYR A 213 -1.27 1.02 10.73
N VAL A 214 -0.17 0.40 10.37
CA VAL A 214 0.88 0.05 11.32
C VAL A 214 2.20 0.63 10.83
N VAL A 215 2.76 1.53 11.63
CA VAL A 215 4.11 2.03 11.46
C VAL A 215 5.05 1.03 12.12
N ARG A 216 6.13 0.65 11.45
CA ARG A 216 7.19 -0.22 11.99
C ARG A 216 8.51 0.54 12.02
N THR A 217 9.26 0.40 13.09
CA THR A 217 10.55 1.05 13.29
C THR A 217 11.44 0.23 14.23
N ASN A 218 12.75 0.36 14.07
CA ASN A 218 13.73 -0.16 15.03
C ASN A 218 14.25 0.93 15.98
N VAL A 219 13.80 2.19 15.81
CA VAL A 219 14.22 3.30 16.68
C VAL A 219 13.68 3.07 18.09
N PRO A 220 14.52 3.09 19.14
CA PRO A 220 14.06 2.89 20.51
C PRO A 220 13.09 3.98 20.99
N PRO A 221 12.14 3.67 21.91
CA PRO A 221 11.14 4.62 22.38
C PRO A 221 11.74 5.84 23.09
N GLU A 222 12.91 5.69 23.68
CA GLU A 222 13.65 6.77 24.33
C GLU A 222 14.20 7.81 23.35
N THR A 223 14.46 7.37 22.11
CA THR A 223 14.95 8.24 21.02
C THR A 223 13.80 8.84 20.23
N LEU A 224 12.74 8.07 20.03
CA LEU A 224 11.58 8.47 19.23
C LEU A 224 10.30 7.86 19.81
N SER A 225 9.45 8.68 20.39
CA SER A 225 8.15 8.25 20.91
C SER A 225 7.25 7.72 19.80
N ALA A 226 6.18 6.98 20.16
CA ALA A 226 5.21 6.46 19.19
C ALA A 226 4.57 7.58 18.36
N ASP A 227 4.20 8.70 18.99
CA ASP A 227 3.63 9.86 18.31
C ASP A 227 4.58 10.48 17.31
N GLU A 228 5.85 10.62 17.68
CA GLU A 228 6.89 11.18 16.82
C GLU A 228 7.18 10.26 15.62
N ALA A 229 7.22 8.96 15.83
CA ALA A 229 7.39 8.00 14.74
C ALA A 229 6.23 8.07 13.73
N VAL A 230 4.99 8.15 14.22
CA VAL A 230 3.80 8.32 13.37
C VAL A 230 3.83 9.65 12.65
N ARG A 231 4.24 10.74 13.32
CA ARG A 231 4.36 12.06 12.71
C ARG A 231 5.43 12.06 11.63
N ALA A 232 6.61 11.51 11.91
CA ALA A 232 7.69 11.38 10.93
C ALA A 232 7.24 10.62 9.69
N TYR A 233 6.47 9.53 9.86
CA TYR A 233 5.90 8.81 8.72
C TYR A 233 4.88 9.66 7.93
N LYS A 234 4.01 10.41 8.61
CA LYS A 234 3.03 11.31 7.95
C LYS A 234 3.72 12.45 7.19
N ASP A 235 4.84 12.93 7.69
CA ASP A 235 5.64 13.99 7.06
C ASP A 235 6.26 13.54 5.71
N LEU A 236 6.27 12.24 5.42
CA LEU A 236 6.59 11.71 4.08
C LEU A 236 5.71 12.35 2.98
N ALA A 237 4.49 12.76 3.31
CA ALA A 237 3.62 13.50 2.40
C ALA A 237 4.24 14.85 1.93
N ARG A 238 5.17 15.43 2.69
CA ARG A 238 5.91 16.62 2.30
C ARG A 238 6.91 16.31 1.18
N ALA A 239 7.63 15.17 1.28
CA ALA A 239 8.51 14.69 0.23
C ALA A 239 7.72 14.37 -1.05
N GLU A 240 6.54 13.73 -0.92
CA GLU A 240 5.64 13.49 -2.06
C GLU A 240 5.18 14.79 -2.71
N ARG A 241 4.94 15.84 -1.93
CA ARG A 241 4.60 17.16 -2.45
C ARG A 241 5.76 17.78 -3.20
N ALA A 242 6.98 17.73 -2.65
CA ALA A 242 8.19 18.18 -3.33
C ALA A 242 8.40 17.44 -4.66
N PHE A 243 8.17 16.12 -4.68
CA PHE A 243 8.20 15.31 -5.90
C PHE A 243 7.16 15.75 -6.94
N ARG A 244 5.99 16.14 -6.47
CA ARG A 244 4.90 16.61 -7.34
C ARG A 244 5.23 17.96 -7.95
N SER A 245 5.79 18.89 -7.17
CA SER A 245 6.28 20.18 -7.66
C SER A 245 7.36 20.02 -8.74
N LEU A 246 8.32 19.10 -8.51
CA LEU A 246 9.32 18.74 -9.52
C LEU A 246 8.69 18.30 -10.86
N LYS A 247 7.62 17.49 -10.80
CA LYS A 247 7.05 16.84 -11.99
C LYS A 247 6.04 17.70 -12.75
N SER A 248 5.33 18.63 -12.13
CA SER A 248 4.12 19.15 -12.75
C SER A 248 3.98 20.66 -12.85
N ILE A 249 4.25 21.45 -11.82
CA ILE A 249 3.83 22.85 -11.80
C ILE A 249 4.99 23.80 -11.90
N ASP A 250 6.01 23.63 -11.07
CA ASP A 250 7.05 24.64 -10.91
C ASP A 250 8.24 24.43 -11.85
N LEU A 251 8.71 23.20 -12.02
CA LEU A 251 9.92 22.91 -12.81
C LEU A 251 9.64 22.17 -14.12
N GLN A 252 8.43 21.66 -14.31
CA GLN A 252 7.96 20.94 -15.52
C GLN A 252 8.96 19.90 -16.04
N ILE A 253 9.73 19.26 -15.14
CA ILE A 253 10.66 18.20 -15.48
C ILE A 253 9.85 17.00 -15.90
N ARG A 254 9.43 17.00 -17.16
CA ARG A 254 8.78 15.86 -17.81
C ARG A 254 9.75 15.27 -18.80
N PRO A 255 9.71 13.93 -19.03
CA PRO A 255 10.42 13.39 -20.16
C PRO A 255 9.95 14.13 -21.43
N VAL A 256 10.87 14.76 -22.12
CA VAL A 256 10.64 15.34 -23.45
C VAL A 256 10.61 14.14 -24.38
N TYR A 257 9.48 13.93 -25.06
CA TYR A 257 9.31 12.86 -26.04
C TYR A 257 9.69 13.36 -27.42
#